data_977d8343a9f4597167b9122b77aa5ff8
#
_entry.id   977d8343a9f4597167b9122b77aa5ff8
#
_cell.length_a   1.000
_cell.length_b   1.000
_cell.length_c   1.000
_cell.angle_alpha   90.00
_cell.angle_beta   90.00
_cell.angle_gamma   90.00
#
_symmetry.space_group_name_H-M   'P 1'
#
loop_
_entity.id
_entity.type
_entity.pdbx_description
1 polymer ?
#
loop_
_entity_poly.entity_id
_entity_poly.type
_entity_poly.pdbx_seq_one_letter_code
_entity_poly.pdbx_strand_id
1 'polypeptide(L)'
;METCVGYADGASRSSRNLSSTAWAIFDPSGELVSFRGVCIGQSTDNIVEYSALVELLSDAITCGIRRLIVRLDSQLVILQLNGIYSVCNPAIYRMFLRVKILERQFDSIQYQHISRNLNTLTDSLENYVLDRHLQHL
;
A
#
# COMPACT_ATOMS: atom_id res chain seq x y z
N MET A 1 -12.89 -7.41 19.51
CA MET A 1 -11.91 -7.75 18.46
C MET A 1 -11.06 -6.52 18.18
N GLU A 2 -9.77 -6.69 18.23
CA GLU A 2 -8.81 -5.60 18.17
C GLU A 2 -8.46 -5.25 16.71
N THR A 3 -8.02 -4.00 16.49
CA THR A 3 -7.77 -3.48 15.16
C THR A 3 -6.27 -3.34 14.92
N CYS A 4 -5.78 -3.92 13.83
CA CYS A 4 -4.40 -3.76 13.36
C CYS A 4 -4.28 -2.47 12.54
N VAL A 5 -3.04 -2.00 12.36
CA VAL A 5 -2.74 -0.81 11.55
C VAL A 5 -1.77 -1.20 10.45
N GLY A 6 -2.11 -0.84 9.22
CA GLY A 6 -1.29 -1.09 8.05
C GLY A 6 -0.84 0.20 7.38
N TYR A 7 0.40 0.19 6.89
CA TYR A 7 1.00 1.28 6.12
C TYR A 7 1.42 0.74 4.77
N ALA A 8 1.20 1.49 3.71
CA ALA A 8 1.63 1.12 2.37
C ALA A 8 2.13 2.35 1.62
N ASP A 9 3.10 2.15 0.75
CA ASP A 9 3.64 3.21 -0.10
C ASP A 9 4.24 2.59 -1.36
N GLY A 10 4.31 3.41 -2.42
CA GLY A 10 4.91 3.04 -3.68
C GLY A 10 5.89 4.10 -4.14
N ALA A 11 7.01 3.67 -4.72
CA ALA A 11 8.00 4.56 -5.29
C ALA A 11 8.31 4.17 -6.72
N SER A 12 8.56 5.18 -7.56
CA SER A 12 8.99 4.99 -8.95
C SER A 12 10.32 5.70 -9.17
N ARG A 13 11.22 5.02 -9.88
CA ARG A 13 12.46 5.61 -10.40
C ARG A 13 12.40 5.58 -11.93
N SER A 14 11.83 6.63 -12.52
CA SER A 14 11.57 6.71 -13.95
C SER A 14 12.85 6.60 -14.80
N SER A 15 13.97 7.12 -14.28
CA SER A 15 15.28 7.02 -14.97
C SER A 15 15.78 5.58 -15.12
N ARG A 16 15.25 4.64 -14.33
CA ARG A 16 15.61 3.22 -14.36
C ARG A 16 14.46 2.32 -14.75
N ASN A 17 13.29 2.89 -15.06
CA ASN A 17 12.07 2.15 -15.38
C ASN A 17 11.69 1.14 -14.29
N LEU A 18 11.90 1.52 -13.03
CA LEU A 18 11.65 0.66 -11.88
C LEU A 18 10.66 1.30 -10.92
N SER A 19 9.83 0.47 -10.33
CA SER A 19 8.93 0.84 -9.26
C SER A 19 9.03 -0.20 -8.15
N SER A 20 8.72 0.21 -6.93
CA SER A 20 8.62 -0.72 -5.82
C SER A 20 7.42 -0.40 -4.96
N THR A 21 6.94 -1.43 -4.26
CA THR A 21 5.90 -1.31 -3.25
C THR A 21 6.47 -1.72 -1.92
N ALA A 22 5.99 -1.10 -0.84
CA ALA A 22 6.35 -1.47 0.51
C ALA A 22 5.13 -1.39 1.39
N TRP A 23 5.02 -2.28 2.38
CA TRP A 23 3.94 -2.25 3.34
C TRP A 23 4.41 -2.80 4.69
N ALA A 24 3.76 -2.33 5.75
CA ALA A 24 4.02 -2.77 7.11
C ALA A 24 2.69 -2.93 7.83
N ILE A 25 2.59 -3.97 8.65
CA ILE A 25 1.40 -4.23 9.46
C ILE A 25 1.83 -4.32 10.91
N PHE A 26 1.12 -3.60 11.77
CA PHE A 26 1.31 -3.62 13.21
C PHE A 26 0.06 -4.17 13.90
N ASP A 27 0.26 -4.96 14.93
CA ASP A 27 -0.84 -5.46 15.74
C ASP A 27 -1.38 -4.35 16.66
N PRO A 28 -2.49 -4.60 17.39
CA PRO A 28 -3.06 -3.59 18.28
C PRO A 28 -2.13 -3.12 19.39
N SER A 29 -1.12 -3.92 19.78
CA SER A 29 -0.13 -3.51 20.76
C SER A 29 1.01 -2.67 20.18
N GLY A 30 1.04 -2.50 18.84
CA GLY A 30 2.08 -1.78 18.15
C GLY A 30 3.28 -2.61 17.74
N GLU A 31 3.21 -3.92 17.90
CA GLU A 31 4.26 -4.83 17.45
C GLU A 31 4.14 -5.11 15.95
N LEU A 32 5.29 -5.21 15.29
CA LEU A 32 5.38 -5.45 13.86
C LEU A 32 4.96 -6.89 13.53
N VAL A 33 3.93 -7.03 12.69
CA VAL A 33 3.45 -8.34 12.19
C VAL A 33 4.10 -8.68 10.86
N SER A 34 4.21 -7.71 9.96
CA SER A 34 4.77 -7.90 8.63
C SER A 34 5.40 -6.61 8.12
N PHE A 35 6.55 -6.73 7.45
CA PHE A 35 7.26 -5.62 6.83
C PHE A 35 7.89 -6.14 5.56
N ARG A 36 7.30 -5.81 4.39
CA ARG A 36 7.71 -6.39 3.10
C ARG A 36 7.80 -5.32 2.03
N GLY A 37 8.59 -5.63 1.00
CA GLY A 37 8.70 -4.80 -0.17
C GLY A 37 8.94 -5.64 -1.42
N VAL A 38 8.40 -5.19 -2.55
CA VAL A 38 8.52 -5.89 -3.83
C VAL A 38 8.92 -4.88 -4.90
N CYS A 39 9.93 -5.23 -5.71
CA CYS A 39 10.29 -4.47 -6.89
C CYS A 39 9.40 -4.94 -8.06
N ILE A 40 8.75 -3.99 -8.72
CA ILE A 40 7.92 -4.25 -9.90
C ILE A 40 8.48 -3.48 -11.08
N GLY A 41 8.04 -3.81 -12.30
CA GLY A 41 8.46 -3.10 -13.50
C GLY A 41 7.99 -1.65 -13.51
N GLN A 42 8.23 -0.96 -14.61
CA GLN A 42 7.81 0.42 -14.77
C GLN A 42 6.31 0.58 -14.58
N SER A 43 5.91 1.58 -13.80
CA SER A 43 4.50 1.89 -13.55
C SER A 43 4.34 3.36 -13.20
N THR A 44 3.12 3.89 -13.33
CA THR A 44 2.82 5.26 -12.91
C THR A 44 2.67 5.31 -11.38
N ASP A 45 2.86 6.50 -10.80
CA ASP A 45 2.82 6.69 -9.35
C ASP A 45 1.51 6.20 -8.73
N ASN A 46 0.37 6.51 -9.35
CA ASN A 46 -0.93 6.09 -8.81
C ASN A 46 -1.12 4.56 -8.88
N ILE A 47 -0.66 3.94 -9.95
CA ILE A 47 -0.71 2.47 -10.08
C ILE A 47 0.17 1.82 -9.00
N VAL A 48 1.35 2.36 -8.76
CA VAL A 48 2.27 1.83 -7.74
C VAL A 48 1.65 1.95 -6.35
N GLU A 49 1.01 3.08 -6.05
CA GLU A 49 0.31 3.29 -4.77
C GLU A 49 -0.81 2.27 -4.57
N TYR A 50 -1.65 2.06 -5.58
CA TYR A 50 -2.69 1.03 -5.52
C TYR A 50 -2.10 -0.38 -5.42
N SER A 51 -0.99 -0.65 -6.11
CA SER A 51 -0.32 -1.94 -6.04
C SER A 51 0.18 -2.22 -4.61
N ALA A 52 0.77 -1.23 -3.95
CA ALA A 52 1.20 -1.36 -2.55
C ALA A 52 0.02 -1.66 -1.64
N LEU A 53 -1.12 -0.99 -1.86
CA LEU A 53 -2.34 -1.22 -1.09
C LEU A 53 -2.89 -2.64 -1.30
N VAL A 54 -2.92 -3.11 -2.54
CA VAL A 54 -3.37 -4.49 -2.83
C VAL A 54 -2.48 -5.51 -2.10
N GLU A 55 -1.17 -5.30 -2.11
CA GLU A 55 -0.24 -6.18 -1.40
C GLU A 55 -0.46 -6.14 0.11
N LEU A 56 -0.66 -4.94 0.68
CA LEU A 56 -0.97 -4.78 2.10
C LEU A 56 -2.22 -5.56 2.49
N LEU A 57 -3.31 -5.38 1.75
CA LEU A 57 -4.58 -6.05 2.05
C LEU A 57 -4.46 -7.57 1.89
N SER A 58 -3.77 -8.03 0.86
CA SER A 58 -3.55 -9.46 0.62
C SER A 58 -2.74 -10.09 1.76
N ASP A 59 -1.69 -9.41 2.22
CA ASP A 59 -0.86 -9.89 3.33
C ASP A 59 -1.66 -9.91 4.64
N ALA A 60 -2.44 -8.86 4.91
CA ALA A 60 -3.30 -8.81 6.08
C ALA A 60 -4.32 -9.96 6.10
N ILE A 61 -4.93 -10.27 4.96
CA ILE A 61 -5.85 -11.40 4.83
C ILE A 61 -5.13 -12.71 5.13
N THR A 62 -3.94 -12.90 4.58
CA THR A 62 -3.12 -14.09 4.81
C THR A 62 -2.76 -14.25 6.30
N CYS A 63 -2.54 -13.13 6.99
CA CYS A 63 -2.25 -13.13 8.43
C CYS A 63 -3.51 -13.32 9.30
N GLY A 64 -4.68 -13.46 8.71
CA GLY A 64 -5.92 -13.66 9.45
C GLY A 64 -6.50 -12.39 10.06
N ILE A 65 -6.06 -11.23 9.61
CA ILE A 65 -6.51 -9.94 10.14
C ILE A 65 -7.90 -9.61 9.55
N ARG A 66 -8.86 -9.29 10.42
CA ARG A 66 -10.24 -9.00 10.03
C ARG A 66 -10.62 -7.54 10.25
N ARG A 67 -9.85 -6.79 11.04
CA ARG A 67 -10.08 -5.37 11.31
C ARG A 67 -8.78 -4.61 11.08
N LEU A 68 -8.82 -3.65 10.17
CA LEU A 68 -7.61 -2.96 9.73
C LEU A 68 -7.87 -1.47 9.54
N ILE A 69 -6.95 -0.66 10.04
CA ILE A 69 -6.84 0.76 9.69
C ILE A 69 -5.69 0.86 8.71
N VAL A 70 -5.96 1.35 7.51
CA VAL A 70 -4.96 1.55 6.44
C VAL A 70 -4.54 3.01 6.44
N ARG A 71 -3.24 3.27 6.52
CA ARG A 71 -2.66 4.61 6.49
C ARG A 71 -1.81 4.77 5.23
N LEU A 72 -2.13 5.79 4.45
CA LEU A 72 -1.46 6.09 3.17
C LEU A 72 -1.10 7.57 3.14
N ASP A 73 -0.01 7.91 2.48
CA ASP A 73 0.36 9.31 2.28
C ASP A 73 -0.14 9.90 0.95
N SER A 74 -0.82 9.12 0.12
CA SER A 74 -1.48 9.61 -1.09
C SER A 74 -2.90 10.07 -0.78
N GLN A 75 -3.10 11.39 -0.73
CA GLN A 75 -4.42 11.97 -0.49
C GLN A 75 -5.42 11.59 -1.60
N LEU A 76 -4.97 11.56 -2.85
CA LEU A 76 -5.83 11.20 -3.98
C LEU A 76 -6.40 9.79 -3.83
N VAL A 77 -5.56 8.80 -3.50
CA VAL A 77 -5.99 7.42 -3.31
C VAL A 77 -7.00 7.33 -2.17
N ILE A 78 -6.74 8.01 -1.05
CA ILE A 78 -7.67 8.03 0.09
C ILE A 78 -9.02 8.62 -0.31
N LEU A 79 -9.04 9.72 -1.03
CA LEU A 79 -10.28 10.36 -1.47
C LEU A 79 -11.07 9.48 -2.45
N GLN A 80 -10.38 8.74 -3.30
CA GLN A 80 -11.00 7.77 -4.20
C GLN A 80 -11.60 6.59 -3.43
N LEU A 81 -10.86 6.03 -2.49
CA LEU A 81 -11.31 4.90 -1.69
C LEU A 81 -12.49 5.25 -0.79
N ASN A 82 -12.54 6.47 -0.29
CA ASN A 82 -13.64 6.97 0.53
C ASN A 82 -14.83 7.48 -0.28
N GLY A 83 -14.77 7.37 -1.62
CA GLY A 83 -15.89 7.72 -2.49
C GLY A 83 -16.08 9.21 -2.72
N ILE A 84 -15.10 10.04 -2.33
CA ILE A 84 -15.18 11.50 -2.49
C ILE A 84 -14.79 11.91 -3.92
N TYR A 85 -13.76 11.26 -4.49
CA TYR A 85 -13.33 11.46 -5.87
C TYR A 85 -13.63 10.25 -6.73
N SER A 86 -14.08 10.50 -7.97
CA SER A 86 -14.31 9.44 -8.95
C SER A 86 -12.99 8.93 -9.52
N VAL A 87 -12.96 7.66 -9.88
CA VAL A 87 -11.83 7.04 -10.57
C VAL A 87 -12.17 6.94 -12.05
N CYS A 88 -11.56 7.79 -12.88
CA CYS A 88 -11.86 7.89 -14.31
C CYS A 88 -10.87 7.15 -15.21
N ASN A 89 -9.62 6.97 -14.76
CA ASN A 89 -8.60 6.26 -15.53
C ASN A 89 -8.89 4.75 -15.49
N PRO A 90 -8.98 4.05 -16.67
CA PRO A 90 -9.33 2.63 -16.68
C PRO A 90 -8.35 1.74 -15.93
N ALA A 91 -7.05 2.02 -16.00
CA ALA A 91 -6.05 1.20 -15.31
C ALA A 91 -6.16 1.37 -13.79
N ILE A 92 -6.34 2.60 -13.32
CA ILE A 92 -6.56 2.91 -11.90
C ILE A 92 -7.87 2.27 -11.44
N TYR A 93 -8.92 2.36 -12.25
CA TYR A 93 -10.23 1.79 -11.92
C TYR A 93 -10.16 0.28 -11.69
N ARG A 94 -9.37 -0.44 -12.50
CA ARG A 94 -9.18 -1.89 -12.30
C ARG A 94 -8.53 -2.18 -10.95
N MET A 95 -7.52 -1.39 -10.58
CA MET A 95 -6.86 -1.53 -9.28
C MET A 95 -7.81 -1.18 -8.13
N PHE A 96 -8.58 -0.11 -8.30
CA PHE A 96 -9.63 0.28 -7.35
C PHE A 96 -10.62 -0.86 -7.11
N LEU A 97 -11.10 -1.51 -8.18
CA LEU A 97 -12.01 -2.64 -8.05
C LEU A 97 -11.38 -3.83 -7.32
N ARG A 98 -10.09 -4.10 -7.56
CA ARG A 98 -9.38 -5.16 -6.81
C ARG A 98 -9.37 -4.87 -5.32
N VAL A 99 -9.11 -3.61 -4.94
CA VAL A 99 -9.16 -3.20 -3.53
C VAL A 99 -10.56 -3.41 -2.97
N LYS A 100 -11.59 -2.99 -3.69
CA LYS A 100 -12.98 -3.17 -3.23
C LYS A 100 -13.37 -4.64 -3.05
N ILE A 101 -12.85 -5.53 -3.88
CA ILE A 101 -13.07 -6.98 -3.72
C ILE A 101 -12.35 -7.48 -2.47
N LEU A 102 -11.11 -7.08 -2.24
CA LEU A 102 -10.35 -7.48 -1.05
C LEU A 102 -10.97 -6.96 0.23
N GLU A 103 -11.56 -5.76 0.21
CA GLU A 103 -12.25 -5.19 1.37
C GLU A 103 -13.32 -6.12 1.96
N ARG A 104 -13.95 -6.93 1.13
CA ARG A 104 -15.02 -7.85 1.55
C ARG A 104 -14.53 -8.92 2.52
N GLN A 105 -13.22 -9.15 2.59
CA GLN A 105 -12.62 -10.11 3.50
C GLN A 105 -12.45 -9.56 4.92
N PHE A 106 -12.68 -8.26 5.11
CA PHE A 106 -12.52 -7.61 6.41
C PHE A 106 -13.88 -7.33 7.04
N ASP A 107 -13.95 -7.48 8.35
CA ASP A 107 -15.14 -7.08 9.13
C ASP A 107 -15.20 -5.56 9.25
N SER A 108 -14.03 -4.91 9.29
CA SER A 108 -13.91 -3.47 9.36
C SER A 108 -12.62 -3.03 8.69
N ILE A 109 -12.71 -2.05 7.79
CA ILE A 109 -11.54 -1.43 7.17
C ILE A 109 -11.78 0.08 7.08
N GLN A 110 -10.75 0.86 7.40
CA GLN A 110 -10.77 2.31 7.32
C GLN A 110 -9.52 2.80 6.62
N TYR A 111 -9.63 3.87 5.86
CA TYR A 111 -8.53 4.51 5.17
C TYR A 111 -8.27 5.89 5.75
N GLN A 112 -7.04 6.14 6.18
CA GLN A 112 -6.61 7.40 6.77
C GLN A 112 -5.43 7.97 6.00
N HIS A 113 -5.50 9.27 5.69
CA HIS A 113 -4.37 9.99 5.12
C HIS A 113 -3.39 10.36 6.24
N ILE A 114 -2.11 10.13 6.00
CA ILE A 114 -1.03 10.58 6.88
C ILE A 114 -0.04 11.42 6.09
N SER A 115 0.74 12.25 6.79
CA SER A 115 1.83 12.96 6.14
C SER A 115 2.94 11.98 5.75
N ARG A 116 3.70 12.31 4.70
CA ARG A 116 4.82 11.50 4.26
C ARG A 116 5.83 11.23 5.38
N ASN A 117 6.02 12.18 6.29
CA ASN A 117 6.94 12.03 7.42
C ASN A 117 6.54 10.88 8.35
N LEU A 118 5.25 10.55 8.43
CA LEU A 118 4.77 9.45 9.27
C LEU A 118 4.81 8.10 8.56
N ASN A 119 5.13 8.07 7.27
CA ASN A 119 5.23 6.83 6.48
C ASN A 119 6.69 6.45 6.20
N THR A 120 7.61 6.82 7.10
CA THR A 120 9.05 6.67 6.88
C THR A 120 9.52 5.22 6.81
N LEU A 121 8.88 4.31 7.55
CA LEU A 121 9.26 2.89 7.54
C LEU A 121 9.07 2.27 6.16
N THR A 122 7.90 2.46 5.56
CA THR A 122 7.61 1.91 4.23
C THR A 122 8.44 2.61 3.16
N ASP A 123 8.66 3.92 3.28
CA ASP A 123 9.51 4.68 2.38
C ASP A 123 10.95 4.15 2.39
N SER A 124 11.50 3.89 3.57
CA SER A 124 12.85 3.34 3.73
C SER A 124 12.97 1.95 3.12
N LEU A 125 11.96 1.09 3.33
CA LEU A 125 11.96 -0.26 2.79
C LEU A 125 11.86 -0.27 1.27
N GLU A 126 10.99 0.55 0.67
CA GLU A 126 10.85 0.60 -0.78
C GLU A 126 12.13 1.07 -1.46
N ASN A 127 12.83 2.05 -0.88
CA ASN A 127 14.13 2.50 -1.40
C ASN A 127 15.20 1.42 -1.27
N TYR A 128 15.21 0.68 -0.16
CA TYR A 128 16.10 -0.44 0.03
C TYR A 128 15.88 -1.53 -1.04
N VAL A 129 14.63 -1.84 -1.33
CA VAL A 129 14.26 -2.85 -2.35
C VAL A 129 14.74 -2.40 -3.72
N LEU A 130 14.52 -1.14 -4.10
CA LEU A 130 15.00 -0.59 -5.38
C LEU A 130 16.51 -0.62 -5.47
N ASP A 131 17.22 -0.20 -4.44
CA ASP A 131 18.68 -0.16 -4.42
C ASP A 131 19.27 -1.57 -4.57
N ARG A 132 18.73 -2.56 -3.88
CA ARG A 132 19.18 -3.93 -4.00
C ARG A 132 18.94 -4.49 -5.39
N HIS A 133 17.81 -4.20 -6.01
CA HIS A 133 17.52 -4.62 -7.36
C HIS A 133 18.53 -4.03 -8.35
N LEU A 134 18.84 -2.74 -8.21
CA LEU A 134 19.83 -2.07 -9.07
C LEU A 134 21.24 -2.63 -8.91
N GLN A 135 21.63 -3.07 -7.72
CA GLN A 135 22.95 -3.66 -7.46
C GLN A 135 23.13 -5.03 -8.14
N HIS A 136 22.03 -5.72 -8.44
CA HIS A 136 22.08 -7.07 -9.03
C HIS A 136 21.75 -7.09 -10.52
N LEU A 137 21.60 -5.91 -11.11
CA LEU A 137 21.49 -5.76 -12.56
C LEU A 137 22.87 -5.67 -13.19
#